data_1b19fced69dc6cd6d8895ed4b8da412b
#
_entry.id   1b19fced69dc6cd6d8895ed4b8da412b
#
_cell.length_a   1.000
_cell.length_b   1.000
_cell.length_c   1.000
_cell.angle_alpha   90.00
_cell.angle_beta   90.00
_cell.angle_gamma   90.00
#
_symmetry.space_group_name_H-M   'P 1'
#
loop_
_entity.id
_entity.type
_entity.pdbx_description
1 polymer ?
#
loop_
_entity_poly.entity_id
_entity_poly.type
_entity_poly.pdbx_seq_one_letter_code
_entity_poly.pdbx_strand_id
1 'polypeptide(L)'
;MLRDTGIEGLSLRKLADHVGVSRTALYHHFQDKNELLCALAEQGFHHWYQRTRQLVESATHDHHETFRQFFYHYIQDATTTPETYELMFGRAIWKQAQATPALKEIAYLCFQYQVDITARWQQLGLFPQEETTVRLAQVIWSTMHGLARLVIDGVYADSQHIEDMCDCAIRMLVIPKAGEYE
;
A
#
# COMPACT_ATOMS: atom_id res chain seq x y z
N MET A 1 5.30 -9.15 17.80
CA MET A 1 6.36 -10.10 17.42
C MET A 1 7.06 -9.70 16.12
N LEU A 2 6.38 -9.55 14.97
CA LEU A 2 7.03 -9.12 13.71
C LEU A 2 7.77 -7.77 13.89
N ARG A 3 7.11 -6.80 14.55
CA ARG A 3 7.67 -5.49 14.91
C ARG A 3 8.93 -5.58 15.79
N ASP A 4 9.00 -6.55 16.72
CA ASP A 4 10.09 -6.64 17.69
C ASP A 4 11.27 -7.49 17.20
N THR A 5 10.99 -8.50 16.39
CA THR A 5 12.00 -9.49 15.96
C THR A 5 12.32 -9.43 14.46
N GLY A 6 11.58 -8.62 13.70
CA GLY A 6 11.68 -8.55 12.25
C GLY A 6 11.28 -9.86 11.57
N ILE A 7 11.37 -9.86 10.23
CA ILE A 7 11.08 -11.06 9.41
C ILE A 7 12.04 -12.20 9.73
N GLU A 8 13.32 -11.89 9.93
CA GLU A 8 14.35 -12.93 10.20
C GLU A 8 14.12 -13.64 11.53
N GLY A 9 13.69 -12.92 12.58
CA GLY A 9 13.44 -13.47 13.90
C GLY A 9 12.15 -14.26 14.06
N LEU A 10 11.23 -14.16 13.08
CA LEU A 10 9.95 -14.86 13.07
C LEU A 10 10.12 -16.34 12.75
N SER A 11 9.47 -17.22 13.52
CA SER A 11 9.30 -18.64 13.20
C SER A 11 7.93 -19.14 13.68
N LEU A 12 7.35 -20.14 12.99
CA LEU A 12 6.07 -20.74 13.38
C LEU A 12 6.10 -21.24 14.82
N ARG A 13 7.23 -21.82 15.24
CA ARG A 13 7.40 -22.29 16.63
C ARG A 13 7.29 -21.14 17.64
N LYS A 14 8.06 -20.06 17.45
CA LYS A 14 8.02 -18.89 18.33
C LYS A 14 6.62 -18.23 18.32
N LEU A 15 5.97 -18.20 17.16
CA LEU A 15 4.62 -17.68 17.04
C LEU A 15 3.62 -18.53 17.85
N ALA A 16 3.66 -19.87 17.72
CA ALA A 16 2.80 -20.78 18.50
C ALA A 16 2.98 -20.55 20.00
N ASP A 17 4.23 -20.51 20.46
CA ASP A 17 4.56 -20.27 21.87
C ASP A 17 4.06 -18.88 22.34
N HIS A 18 4.12 -17.84 21.47
CA HIS A 18 3.70 -16.47 21.78
C HIS A 18 2.15 -16.32 21.84
N VAL A 19 1.42 -16.98 20.93
CA VAL A 19 -0.06 -16.91 20.86
C VAL A 19 -0.73 -17.92 21.81
N GLY A 20 0.05 -18.84 22.41
CA GLY A 20 -0.49 -19.85 23.32
C GLY A 20 -1.24 -20.99 22.64
N VAL A 21 -0.93 -21.29 21.37
CA VAL A 21 -1.53 -22.40 20.61
C VAL A 21 -0.52 -23.54 20.44
N SER A 22 -1.03 -24.75 20.16
CA SER A 22 -0.14 -25.88 19.86
C SER A 22 0.62 -25.65 18.55
N ARG A 23 1.85 -26.12 18.49
CA ARG A 23 2.64 -26.07 17.24
C ARG A 23 1.93 -26.79 16.10
N THR A 24 1.32 -27.92 16.39
CA THR A 24 0.56 -28.70 15.45
C THR A 24 -0.59 -27.88 14.83
N ALA A 25 -1.29 -27.07 15.61
CA ALA A 25 -2.36 -26.20 15.11
C ALA A 25 -1.83 -25.20 14.07
N LEU A 26 -0.69 -24.55 14.31
CA LEU A 26 -0.10 -23.64 13.31
C LEU A 26 0.34 -24.35 12.03
N TYR A 27 0.93 -25.54 12.12
CA TYR A 27 1.32 -26.31 10.94
C TYR A 27 0.13 -26.90 10.16
N HIS A 28 -1.08 -26.94 10.75
CA HIS A 28 -2.29 -27.22 9.99
C HIS A 28 -2.75 -26.05 9.13
N HIS A 29 -2.40 -24.80 9.51
CA HIS A 29 -2.78 -23.60 8.78
C HIS A 29 -1.70 -23.10 7.82
N PHE A 30 -0.43 -23.30 8.16
CA PHE A 30 0.72 -22.83 7.37
C PHE A 30 1.76 -23.93 7.27
N GLN A 31 2.08 -24.35 6.05
CA GLN A 31 3.08 -25.39 5.79
C GLN A 31 4.47 -24.96 6.23
N ASP A 32 4.78 -23.67 6.04
CA ASP A 32 6.09 -23.10 6.40
C ASP A 32 5.97 -21.60 6.76
N LYS A 33 7.13 -21.03 7.09
CA LYS A 33 7.26 -19.60 7.41
C LYS A 33 6.86 -18.70 6.21
N ASN A 34 7.19 -19.13 4.99
CA ASN A 34 6.89 -18.35 3.79
C ASN A 34 5.39 -18.20 3.57
N GLU A 35 4.63 -19.28 3.74
CA GLU A 35 3.16 -19.24 3.63
C GLU A 35 2.53 -18.29 4.66
N LEU A 36 3.02 -18.31 5.91
CA LEU A 36 2.60 -17.34 6.92
C LEU A 36 2.92 -15.90 6.51
N LEU A 37 4.14 -15.64 6.01
CA LEU A 37 4.53 -14.29 5.58
C LEU A 37 3.69 -13.82 4.38
N CYS A 38 3.39 -14.70 3.44
CA CYS A 38 2.48 -14.41 2.33
C CYS A 38 1.07 -14.10 2.82
N ALA A 39 0.51 -14.84 3.78
CA ALA A 39 -0.80 -14.58 4.34
C ALA A 39 -0.86 -13.21 5.06
N LEU A 40 0.21 -12.79 5.73
CA LEU A 40 0.29 -11.45 6.32
C LEU A 40 0.36 -10.35 5.25
N ALA A 41 1.09 -10.57 4.17
CA ALA A 41 1.12 -9.67 3.02
C ALA A 41 -0.25 -9.56 2.33
N GLU A 42 -0.97 -10.69 2.18
CA GLU A 42 -2.34 -10.74 1.67
C GLU A 42 -3.29 -9.89 2.50
N GLN A 43 -3.22 -9.98 3.85
CA GLN A 43 -4.01 -9.14 4.74
C GLN A 43 -3.71 -7.64 4.53
N GLY A 44 -2.44 -7.26 4.31
CA GLY A 44 -2.06 -5.89 4.00
C GLY A 44 -2.72 -5.39 2.70
N PHE A 45 -2.68 -6.19 1.63
CA PHE A 45 -3.35 -5.85 0.37
C PHE A 45 -4.87 -5.79 0.50
N HIS A 46 -5.49 -6.72 1.23
CA HIS A 46 -6.93 -6.68 1.52
C HIS A 46 -7.32 -5.42 2.30
N HIS A 47 -6.55 -5.04 3.32
CA HIS A 47 -6.77 -3.82 4.08
C HIS A 47 -6.73 -2.58 3.19
N TRP A 48 -5.65 -2.44 2.38
CA TRP A 48 -5.52 -1.35 1.42
C TRP A 48 -6.71 -1.28 0.45
N TYR A 49 -7.09 -2.43 -0.13
CA TYR A 49 -8.22 -2.51 -1.07
C TYR A 49 -9.54 -2.06 -0.44
N GLN A 50 -9.86 -2.58 0.74
CA GLN A 50 -11.10 -2.25 1.44
C GLN A 50 -11.16 -0.77 1.84
N ARG A 51 -10.06 -0.24 2.38
CA ARG A 51 -9.98 1.16 2.79
C ARG A 51 -10.10 2.11 1.60
N THR A 52 -9.38 1.82 0.51
CA THR A 52 -9.44 2.62 -0.72
C THR A 52 -10.83 2.56 -1.34
N ARG A 53 -11.42 1.38 -1.40
CA ARG A 53 -12.77 1.20 -1.90
C ARG A 53 -13.79 2.00 -1.08
N GLN A 54 -13.75 1.90 0.22
CA GLN A 54 -14.64 2.66 1.11
C GLN A 54 -14.48 4.17 0.90
N LEU A 55 -13.26 4.67 0.79
CA LEU A 55 -12.99 6.08 0.52
C LEU A 55 -13.62 6.52 -0.81
N VAL A 56 -13.39 5.77 -1.88
CA VAL A 56 -13.88 6.13 -3.23
C VAL A 56 -15.40 6.01 -3.34
N GLU A 57 -16.02 5.02 -2.68
CA GLU A 57 -17.48 4.83 -2.67
C GLU A 57 -18.20 5.86 -1.80
N SER A 58 -17.58 6.33 -0.71
CA SER A 58 -18.15 7.36 0.17
C SER A 58 -17.84 8.79 -0.26
N ALA A 59 -17.01 8.95 -1.31
CA ALA A 59 -16.57 10.26 -1.78
C ALA A 59 -17.73 11.14 -2.23
N THR A 60 -17.73 12.37 -1.76
CA THR A 60 -18.56 13.46 -2.25
C THR A 60 -18.03 13.99 -3.59
N HIS A 61 -18.59 15.08 -4.11
CA HIS A 61 -18.25 15.61 -5.45
C HIS A 61 -16.84 16.21 -5.60
N ASP A 62 -16.05 16.36 -4.53
CA ASP A 62 -14.67 16.87 -4.60
C ASP A 62 -13.65 15.73 -4.84
N HIS A 63 -13.33 15.53 -6.13
CA HIS A 63 -12.39 14.49 -6.54
C HIS A 63 -10.93 14.82 -6.19
N HIS A 64 -10.57 16.10 -6.08
CA HIS A 64 -9.25 16.52 -5.62
C HIS A 64 -9.03 16.14 -4.15
N GLU A 65 -10.02 16.43 -3.29
CA GLU A 65 -9.95 16.05 -1.89
C GLU A 65 -9.98 14.51 -1.71
N THR A 66 -10.76 13.79 -2.51
CA THR A 66 -10.78 12.33 -2.49
C THR A 66 -9.41 11.76 -2.86
N PHE A 67 -8.77 12.30 -3.90
CA PHE A 67 -7.42 11.89 -4.29
C PHE A 67 -6.37 12.24 -3.23
N ARG A 68 -6.49 13.43 -2.61
CA ARG A 68 -5.64 13.84 -1.51
C ARG A 68 -5.74 12.85 -0.35
N GLN A 69 -6.95 12.51 0.09
CA GLN A 69 -7.18 11.51 1.14
C GLN A 69 -6.64 10.13 0.75
N PHE A 70 -6.84 9.69 -0.48
CA PHE A 70 -6.28 8.45 -1.00
C PHE A 70 -4.75 8.41 -0.88
N PHE A 71 -4.08 9.49 -1.27
CA PHE A 71 -2.62 9.62 -1.20
C PHE A 71 -2.12 9.56 0.25
N TYR A 72 -2.74 10.35 1.13
CA TYR A 72 -2.40 10.37 2.56
C TYR A 72 -2.67 9.04 3.26
N HIS A 73 -3.79 8.38 2.97
CA HIS A 73 -4.09 7.07 3.52
C HIS A 73 -3.03 6.02 3.16
N TYR A 74 -2.53 6.06 1.91
CA TYR A 74 -1.46 5.16 1.50
C TYR A 74 -0.19 5.35 2.34
N ILE A 75 0.26 6.59 2.52
CA ILE A 75 1.44 6.91 3.32
C ILE A 75 1.21 6.53 4.79
N GLN A 76 0.05 6.85 5.35
CA GLN A 76 -0.30 6.52 6.73
C GLN A 76 -0.30 5.01 6.99
N ASP A 77 -0.91 4.22 6.11
CA ASP A 77 -0.96 2.76 6.26
C ASP A 77 0.45 2.16 6.20
N ALA A 78 1.27 2.60 5.24
CA ALA A 78 2.65 2.17 5.10
C ALA A 78 3.50 2.46 6.34
N THR A 79 3.36 3.68 6.90
CA THR A 79 4.16 4.13 8.05
C THR A 79 3.65 3.62 9.39
N THR A 80 2.36 3.30 9.49
CA THR A 80 1.76 2.73 10.71
C THR A 80 2.09 1.25 10.88
N THR A 81 2.20 0.51 9.77
CA THR A 81 2.50 -0.92 9.77
C THR A 81 3.66 -1.27 8.83
N PRO A 82 4.87 -0.71 9.08
CA PRO A 82 6.01 -0.83 8.15
C PRO A 82 6.43 -2.28 7.91
N GLU A 83 6.27 -3.16 8.90
CA GLU A 83 6.60 -4.58 8.75
C GLU A 83 5.65 -5.29 7.78
N THR A 84 4.35 -4.98 7.83
CA THR A 84 3.37 -5.50 6.87
C THR A 84 3.64 -4.93 5.48
N TYR A 85 3.95 -3.64 5.40
CA TYR A 85 4.30 -2.99 4.14
C TYR A 85 5.55 -3.60 3.50
N GLU A 86 6.57 -3.94 4.31
CA GLU A 86 7.76 -4.67 3.84
C GLU A 86 7.40 -6.08 3.28
N LEU A 87 6.45 -6.77 3.89
CA LEU A 87 5.96 -8.05 3.35
C LEU A 87 5.21 -7.88 2.02
N MET A 88 4.39 -6.81 1.90
CA MET A 88 3.63 -6.53 0.68
C MET A 88 4.53 -6.22 -0.53
N PHE A 89 5.65 -5.52 -0.33
CA PHE A 89 6.47 -4.96 -1.41
C PHE A 89 7.95 -5.31 -1.33
N GLY A 90 8.39 -5.94 -0.26
CA GLY A 90 9.79 -6.24 0.00
C GLY A 90 10.33 -7.43 -0.80
N ARG A 91 11.64 -7.48 -0.87
CA ARG A 91 12.38 -8.46 -1.67
C ARG A 91 12.28 -9.90 -1.15
N ALA A 92 12.00 -10.09 0.15
CA ALA A 92 11.99 -11.39 0.79
C ALA A 92 11.02 -12.38 0.13
N ILE A 93 9.84 -11.90 -0.29
CA ILE A 93 8.81 -12.72 -0.94
C ILE A 93 8.94 -12.64 -2.47
N TRP A 94 9.03 -11.42 -3.02
CA TRP A 94 8.88 -11.19 -4.45
C TRP A 94 10.12 -11.57 -5.27
N LYS A 95 11.32 -11.22 -4.79
CA LYS A 95 12.56 -11.46 -5.55
C LYS A 95 12.92 -12.94 -5.65
N GLN A 96 12.53 -13.74 -4.65
CA GLN A 96 12.82 -15.18 -4.61
C GLN A 96 11.72 -16.02 -5.26
N ALA A 97 10.72 -15.39 -5.91
CA ALA A 97 9.55 -16.03 -6.51
C ALA A 97 8.74 -16.91 -5.53
N GLN A 98 8.77 -16.56 -4.25
CA GLN A 98 8.11 -17.32 -3.17
C GLN A 98 6.67 -16.85 -2.89
N ALA A 99 6.17 -15.84 -3.63
CA ALA A 99 4.80 -15.39 -3.50
C ALA A 99 3.81 -16.50 -3.86
N THR A 100 2.89 -16.78 -2.95
CA THR A 100 1.81 -17.75 -3.17
C THR A 100 0.89 -17.30 -4.31
N PRO A 101 0.13 -18.21 -4.94
CA PRO A 101 -0.89 -17.84 -5.92
C PRO A 101 -1.89 -16.83 -5.36
N ALA A 102 -2.37 -17.02 -4.12
CA ALA A 102 -3.32 -16.13 -3.46
C ALA A 102 -2.75 -14.72 -3.26
N LEU A 103 -1.49 -14.60 -2.81
CA LEU A 103 -0.82 -13.30 -2.70
C LEU A 103 -0.69 -12.60 -4.07
N LYS A 104 -0.33 -13.32 -5.11
CA LYS A 104 -0.24 -12.76 -6.47
C LYS A 104 -1.60 -12.26 -6.97
N GLU A 105 -2.64 -13.01 -6.71
CA GLU A 105 -4.01 -12.67 -7.11
C GLU A 105 -4.49 -11.38 -6.44
N ILE A 106 -4.37 -11.25 -5.11
CA ILE A 106 -4.79 -10.05 -4.40
C ILE A 106 -3.92 -8.84 -4.75
N ALA A 107 -2.61 -9.00 -4.92
CA ALA A 107 -1.72 -7.92 -5.35
C ALA A 107 -2.08 -7.42 -6.76
N TYR A 108 -2.39 -8.33 -7.69
CA TYR A 108 -2.86 -7.98 -9.02
C TYR A 108 -4.21 -7.25 -8.97
N LEU A 109 -5.16 -7.75 -8.17
CA LEU A 109 -6.46 -7.11 -7.97
C LEU A 109 -6.31 -5.68 -7.44
N CYS A 110 -5.42 -5.45 -6.48
CA CYS A 110 -5.13 -4.12 -5.96
C CYS A 110 -4.58 -3.20 -7.05
N PHE A 111 -3.65 -3.68 -7.88
CA PHE A 111 -3.13 -2.88 -8.98
C PHE A 111 -4.21 -2.59 -10.04
N GLN A 112 -5.02 -3.59 -10.39
CA GLN A 112 -6.14 -3.38 -11.32
C GLN A 112 -7.13 -2.34 -10.78
N TYR A 113 -7.47 -2.42 -9.49
CA TYR A 113 -8.34 -1.43 -8.84
C TYR A 113 -7.72 -0.02 -8.86
N GLN A 114 -6.41 0.09 -8.64
CA GLN A 114 -5.67 1.35 -8.80
C GLN A 114 -5.83 1.93 -10.21
N VAL A 115 -5.73 1.10 -11.24
CA VAL A 115 -5.93 1.51 -12.63
C VAL A 115 -7.38 1.98 -12.85
N ASP A 116 -8.37 1.24 -12.35
CA ASP A 116 -9.78 1.54 -12.52
C ASP A 116 -10.18 2.90 -11.87
N ILE A 117 -9.73 3.14 -10.64
CA ILE A 117 -9.99 4.44 -9.98
C ILE A 117 -9.23 5.58 -10.65
N THR A 118 -8.03 5.35 -11.16
CA THR A 118 -7.27 6.33 -11.95
C THR A 118 -8.00 6.69 -13.23
N ALA A 119 -8.56 5.69 -13.95
CA ALA A 119 -9.39 5.91 -15.14
C ALA A 119 -10.59 6.81 -14.83
N ARG A 120 -11.28 6.54 -13.72
CA ARG A 120 -12.41 7.34 -13.28
C ARG A 120 -12.02 8.78 -12.97
N TRP A 121 -10.93 9.00 -12.23
CA TRP A 121 -10.43 10.34 -11.92
C TRP A 121 -9.92 11.08 -13.16
N GLN A 122 -9.33 10.36 -14.13
CA GLN A 122 -8.92 10.92 -15.42
C GLN A 122 -10.16 11.40 -16.21
N GLN A 123 -11.23 10.59 -16.29
CA GLN A 123 -12.49 10.97 -16.92
C GLN A 123 -13.15 12.19 -16.27
N LEU A 124 -12.96 12.38 -14.96
CA LEU A 124 -13.44 13.53 -14.21
C LEU A 124 -12.53 14.76 -14.32
N GLY A 125 -11.47 14.70 -15.14
CA GLY A 125 -10.57 15.81 -15.41
C GLY A 125 -9.50 16.06 -14.34
N LEU A 126 -9.31 15.12 -13.40
CA LEU A 126 -8.29 15.26 -12.37
C LEU A 126 -6.87 15.07 -12.93
N PHE A 127 -6.70 14.23 -13.95
CA PHE A 127 -5.41 13.91 -14.55
C PHE A 127 -5.36 14.22 -16.05
N PRO A 128 -4.13 14.42 -16.60
CA PRO A 128 -3.93 14.66 -18.04
C PRO A 128 -4.58 13.58 -18.91
N GLN A 129 -5.25 14.01 -19.98
CA GLN A 129 -5.96 13.10 -20.90
C GLN A 129 -5.03 12.51 -21.97
N GLU A 130 -3.86 13.09 -22.15
CA GLU A 130 -2.87 12.69 -23.14
C GLU A 130 -2.13 11.42 -22.73
N GLU A 131 -2.09 11.14 -21.42
CA GLU A 131 -1.40 9.98 -20.87
C GLU A 131 -2.30 8.75 -20.78
N THR A 132 -1.74 7.58 -20.97
CA THR A 132 -2.50 6.34 -20.76
C THR A 132 -2.77 6.12 -19.28
N THR A 133 -3.98 5.70 -18.94
CA THR A 133 -4.41 5.44 -17.55
C THR A 133 -3.46 4.53 -16.80
N VAL A 134 -2.95 3.47 -17.47
CA VAL A 134 -2.01 2.53 -16.83
C VAL A 134 -0.71 3.23 -16.44
N ARG A 135 -0.19 4.13 -17.29
CA ARG A 135 1.03 4.90 -16.98
C ARG A 135 0.82 5.88 -15.85
N LEU A 136 -0.33 6.56 -15.84
CA LEU A 136 -0.72 7.43 -14.72
C LEU A 136 -0.79 6.63 -13.41
N ALA A 137 -1.50 5.51 -13.40
CA ALA A 137 -1.60 4.64 -12.23
C ALA A 137 -0.23 4.16 -11.73
N GLN A 138 0.67 3.78 -12.64
CA GLN A 138 2.04 3.39 -12.32
C GLN A 138 2.85 4.54 -11.71
N VAL A 139 2.76 5.75 -12.27
CA VAL A 139 3.45 6.94 -11.76
C VAL A 139 2.93 7.34 -10.38
N ILE A 140 1.59 7.37 -10.20
CA ILE A 140 0.95 7.67 -8.92
C ILE A 140 1.44 6.68 -7.86
N TRP A 141 1.35 5.37 -8.15
CA TRP A 141 1.80 4.34 -7.21
C TRP A 141 3.29 4.45 -6.89
N SER A 142 4.14 4.63 -7.91
CA SER A 142 5.58 4.76 -7.71
C SER A 142 5.93 5.98 -6.84
N THR A 143 5.21 7.09 -6.99
CA THR A 143 5.38 8.30 -6.18
C THR A 143 5.02 8.02 -4.72
N MET A 144 3.83 7.47 -4.46
CA MET A 144 3.40 7.10 -3.10
C MET A 144 4.35 6.07 -2.47
N HIS A 145 4.72 5.03 -3.23
CA HIS A 145 5.64 3.99 -2.75
C HIS A 145 7.02 4.55 -2.42
N GLY A 146 7.57 5.41 -3.27
CA GLY A 146 8.85 6.06 -3.03
C GLY A 146 8.86 6.90 -1.77
N LEU A 147 7.84 7.75 -1.57
CA LEU A 147 7.69 8.55 -0.36
C LEU A 147 7.54 7.67 0.88
N ALA A 148 6.66 6.66 0.84
CA ALA A 148 6.46 5.73 1.95
C ALA A 148 7.77 5.02 2.34
N ARG A 149 8.55 4.54 1.36
CA ARG A 149 9.85 3.89 1.61
C ARG A 149 10.85 4.83 2.26
N LEU A 150 10.99 6.06 1.77
CA LEU A 150 11.93 7.04 2.34
C LEU A 150 11.59 7.40 3.79
N VAL A 151 10.30 7.41 4.13
CA VAL A 151 9.86 7.60 5.53
C VAL A 151 10.16 6.36 6.38
N ILE A 152 9.79 5.17 5.92
CA ILE A 152 10.02 3.90 6.65
C ILE A 152 11.50 3.66 6.87
N ASP A 153 12.34 3.96 5.88
CA ASP A 153 13.79 3.78 5.94
C ASP A 153 14.50 4.87 6.77
N GLY A 154 13.74 5.85 7.33
CA GLY A 154 14.25 6.91 8.20
C GLY A 154 15.06 7.99 7.45
N VAL A 155 14.96 8.07 6.13
CA VAL A 155 15.60 9.14 5.33
C VAL A 155 14.89 10.46 5.58
N TYR A 156 13.57 10.43 5.73
CA TYR A 156 12.74 11.57 6.14
C TYR A 156 12.22 11.33 7.55
N ALA A 157 12.70 12.10 8.51
CA ALA A 157 12.40 11.91 9.93
C ALA A 157 11.39 12.90 10.50
N ASP A 158 11.15 14.04 9.83
CA ASP A 158 10.25 15.08 10.29
C ASP A 158 8.86 14.92 9.67
N SER A 159 7.84 14.70 10.51
CA SER A 159 6.46 14.51 10.09
C SER A 159 5.86 15.69 9.31
N GLN A 160 6.26 16.93 9.66
CA GLN A 160 5.77 18.13 9.00
C GLN A 160 6.27 18.21 7.56
N HIS A 161 7.53 17.85 7.32
CA HIS A 161 8.09 17.77 5.96
C HIS A 161 7.44 16.66 5.11
N ILE A 162 6.94 15.58 5.74
CA ILE A 162 6.23 14.51 5.04
C ILE A 162 4.90 15.03 4.46
N GLU A 163 4.14 15.82 5.22
CA GLU A 163 2.90 16.42 4.74
C GLU A 163 3.16 17.39 3.59
N ASP A 164 4.14 18.27 3.73
CA ASP A 164 4.53 19.21 2.66
C ASP A 164 4.96 18.48 1.37
N MET A 165 5.67 17.36 1.49
CA MET A 165 6.07 16.55 0.33
C MET A 165 4.87 15.85 -0.31
N CYS A 166 3.93 15.32 0.47
CA CYS A 166 2.71 14.74 -0.04
C CYS A 166 1.89 15.76 -0.80
N ASP A 167 1.68 16.94 -0.23
CA ASP A 167 0.95 18.02 -0.89
C ASP A 167 1.65 18.51 -2.17
N CYS A 168 2.98 18.59 -2.16
CA CYS A 168 3.76 18.91 -3.35
C CYS A 168 3.59 17.84 -4.43
N ALA A 169 3.71 16.55 -4.08
CA ALA A 169 3.53 15.46 -5.02
C ALA A 169 2.11 15.44 -5.62
N ILE A 170 1.09 15.68 -4.80
CA ILE A 170 -0.30 15.77 -5.25
C ILE A 170 -0.47 16.90 -6.25
N ARG A 171 0.01 18.13 -5.94
CA ARG A 171 -0.05 19.26 -6.87
C ARG A 171 0.66 19.02 -8.20
N MET A 172 1.74 18.23 -8.20
CA MET A 172 2.47 17.88 -9.43
C MET A 172 1.75 16.81 -10.28
N LEU A 173 0.91 16.00 -9.67
CA LEU A 173 0.21 14.90 -10.34
C LEU A 173 -1.14 15.31 -10.91
N VAL A 174 -1.84 16.25 -10.26
CA VAL A 174 -3.20 16.65 -10.64
C VAL A 174 -3.22 17.90 -11.53
N ILE A 175 -4.26 18.00 -12.35
CA ILE A 175 -4.56 19.24 -13.04
C ILE A 175 -5.12 20.24 -12.02
N PRO A 176 -4.59 21.46 -11.93
CA PRO A 176 -5.09 22.48 -11.00
C PRO A 176 -6.57 22.79 -11.23
N LYS A 177 -7.31 23.09 -10.15
CA LYS A 177 -8.67 23.61 -10.29
C LYS A 177 -8.65 24.95 -11.00
N ALA A 178 -9.64 25.19 -11.86
CA ALA A 178 -9.80 26.49 -12.52
C ALA A 178 -9.89 27.60 -11.44
N GLY A 179 -8.96 28.57 -11.46
CA GLY A 179 -8.90 29.70 -10.53
C GLY A 179 -7.90 29.55 -9.34
N GLU A 180 -7.13 28.47 -9.25
CA GLU A 180 -6.13 28.32 -8.16
C GLU A 180 -4.82 29.11 -8.38
N TYR A 181 -4.66 29.81 -9.51
CA TYR A 181 -3.45 30.59 -9.84
C TYR A 181 -3.77 32.06 -10.30
N GLU A 182 -4.92 32.62 -9.88
CA GLU A 182 -5.21 34.06 -10.05
C GLU A 182 -4.83 34.89 -8.81
#